data_38b476aa5434e88936bb9bbd77b21f54
#
_entry.id   38b476aa5434e88936bb9bbd77b21f54
#
_cell.length_a   1.000
_cell.length_b   1.000
_cell.length_c   1.000
_cell.angle_alpha   90.00
_cell.angle_beta   90.00
_cell.angle_gamma   90.00
#
_symmetry.space_group_name_H-M   'P 1'
#
loop_
_entity.id
_entity.type
_entity.pdbx_description
1 polymer ?
#
loop_
_entity_poly.entity_id
_entity_poly.type
_entity_poly.pdbx_seq_one_letter_code
_entity_poly.pdbx_strand_id
1 'polypeptide(L)'
;MTEVLIATDADAVFAEVEAALVDEATSIVRVRKGQDVAGAVADAPPDLVVLDLQIGNMGGIASCLHLHHEAGAGRLPAVPVMMLLDRQADVFLARRSGADGWVVKPLDAYSLRKVATAILDGEREAAAERALVGDVNPA
;
A
#
# COMPACT_ATOMS: atom_id res chain seq x y z
N MET A 1 -11.66 -12.37 1.41
CA MET A 1 -11.83 -11.12 0.68
C MET A 1 -10.58 -10.27 0.83
N THR A 2 -10.10 -9.67 -0.23
CA THR A 2 -8.94 -8.79 -0.20
C THR A 2 -9.40 -7.37 0.15
N GLU A 3 -8.78 -6.76 1.14
CA GLU A 3 -9.12 -5.42 1.58
C GLU A 3 -8.03 -4.45 1.18
N VAL A 4 -8.40 -3.41 0.43
CA VAL A 4 -7.47 -2.41 -0.09
C VAL A 4 -7.84 -1.04 0.46
N LEU A 5 -6.86 -0.37 1.04
CA LEU A 5 -6.99 1.02 1.49
C LEU A 5 -6.34 1.91 0.47
N ILE A 6 -7.11 2.83 -0.13
CA ILE A 6 -6.58 3.79 -1.10
C ILE A 6 -6.50 5.16 -0.45
N ALA A 7 -5.31 5.72 -0.41
CA ALA A 7 -5.03 7.02 0.19
C ALA A 7 -4.71 8.05 -0.90
N THR A 8 -5.67 8.87 -1.24
CA THR A 8 -5.53 9.95 -2.22
C THR A 8 -6.60 11.01 -2.01
N ASP A 9 -6.25 12.28 -2.22
CA ASP A 9 -7.22 13.38 -2.22
C ASP A 9 -7.73 13.71 -3.63
N ALA A 10 -7.19 13.05 -4.66
CA ALA A 10 -7.60 13.26 -6.05
C ALA A 10 -8.67 12.25 -6.46
N ASP A 11 -9.88 12.72 -6.73
CA ASP A 11 -10.99 11.84 -7.10
C ASP A 11 -10.72 11.05 -8.38
N ALA A 12 -10.03 11.65 -9.33
CA ALA A 12 -9.68 10.97 -10.59
C ALA A 12 -8.71 9.81 -10.33
N VAL A 13 -7.73 9.99 -9.45
CA VAL A 13 -6.79 8.93 -9.08
C VAL A 13 -7.53 7.80 -8.38
N PHE A 14 -8.41 8.14 -7.44
CA PHE A 14 -9.19 7.13 -6.74
C PHE A 14 -10.04 6.31 -7.72
N ALA A 15 -10.72 6.98 -8.65
CA ALA A 15 -11.58 6.30 -9.62
C ALA A 15 -10.77 5.32 -10.49
N GLU A 16 -9.58 5.73 -10.94
CA GLU A 16 -8.72 4.86 -11.75
C GLU A 16 -8.24 3.63 -10.99
N VAL A 17 -7.81 3.82 -9.75
CA VAL A 17 -7.31 2.71 -8.92
C VAL A 17 -8.47 1.78 -8.55
N GLU A 18 -9.60 2.34 -8.14
CA GLU A 18 -10.77 1.55 -7.79
C GLU A 18 -11.21 0.69 -8.98
N ALA A 19 -11.33 1.28 -10.15
CA ALA A 19 -11.74 0.56 -11.36
C ALA A 19 -10.78 -0.58 -11.71
N ALA A 20 -9.49 -0.38 -11.46
CA ALA A 20 -8.47 -1.38 -11.77
C ALA A 20 -8.48 -2.55 -10.77
N LEU A 21 -8.77 -2.29 -9.49
CA LEU A 21 -8.58 -3.26 -8.43
C LEU A 21 -9.89 -3.88 -7.90
N VAL A 22 -11.04 -3.25 -8.14
CA VAL A 22 -12.30 -3.76 -7.61
C VAL A 22 -12.71 -5.04 -8.35
N ASP A 23 -13.16 -6.04 -7.57
CA ASP A 23 -13.81 -7.24 -8.10
C ASP A 23 -14.71 -7.83 -7.00
N GLU A 24 -15.30 -9.00 -7.25
CA GLU A 24 -16.22 -9.62 -6.30
C GLU A 24 -15.56 -10.00 -4.98
N ALA A 25 -14.24 -10.15 -4.98
CA ALA A 25 -13.48 -10.58 -3.82
C ALA A 25 -12.64 -9.45 -3.22
N THR A 26 -12.85 -8.20 -3.64
CA THR A 26 -12.06 -7.06 -3.18
C THR A 26 -12.96 -5.98 -2.60
N SER A 27 -12.64 -5.56 -1.37
CA SER A 27 -13.29 -4.45 -0.70
C SER A 27 -12.34 -3.25 -0.69
N ILE A 28 -12.85 -2.06 -0.96
CA ILE A 28 -12.04 -0.85 -1.07
C ILE A 28 -12.54 0.19 -0.06
N VAL A 29 -11.60 0.75 0.70
CA VAL A 29 -11.83 1.85 1.62
C VAL A 29 -10.90 3.00 1.21
N ARG A 30 -11.35 4.22 1.40
CA ARG A 30 -10.58 5.40 1.03
C ARG A 30 -10.34 6.32 2.20
N VAL A 31 -9.12 6.89 2.27
CA VAL A 31 -8.82 8.08 3.08
C VAL A 31 -8.31 9.18 2.16
N ARG A 32 -8.56 10.44 2.54
CA ARG A 32 -8.24 11.60 1.72
C ARG A 32 -7.06 12.40 2.22
N LYS A 33 -6.54 12.06 3.40
CA LYS A 33 -5.42 12.77 4.04
C LYS A 33 -4.37 11.77 4.46
N GLY A 34 -3.11 12.10 4.24
CA GLY A 34 -2.02 11.22 4.64
C GLY A 34 -2.00 10.96 6.14
N GLN A 35 -2.37 11.94 6.94
CA GLN A 35 -2.41 11.80 8.39
C GLN A 35 -3.47 10.79 8.88
N ASP A 36 -4.44 10.42 8.05
CA ASP A 36 -5.49 9.47 8.41
C ASP A 36 -5.13 8.02 8.08
N VAL A 37 -4.03 7.79 7.37
CA VAL A 37 -3.66 6.45 6.92
C VAL A 37 -3.39 5.50 8.08
N ALA A 38 -2.57 5.93 9.03
CA ALA A 38 -2.19 5.09 10.17
C ALA A 38 -3.42 4.70 11.01
N GLY A 39 -4.33 5.64 11.26
CA GLY A 39 -5.57 5.36 11.98
C GLY A 39 -6.45 4.36 11.27
N ALA A 40 -6.57 4.48 9.94
CA ALA A 40 -7.35 3.54 9.15
C ALA A 40 -6.74 2.14 9.20
N VAL A 41 -5.42 2.02 9.14
CA VAL A 41 -4.73 0.73 9.27
C VAL A 41 -4.96 0.13 10.66
N ALA A 42 -4.93 0.95 11.70
CA ALA A 42 -5.16 0.49 13.07
C ALA A 42 -6.59 -0.03 13.26
N ASP A 43 -7.58 0.67 12.69
CA ASP A 43 -8.99 0.32 12.85
C ASP A 43 -9.37 -0.97 12.09
N ALA A 44 -8.86 -1.11 10.88
CA ALA A 44 -9.16 -2.28 10.04
C ALA A 44 -7.96 -2.54 9.12
N PRO A 45 -6.98 -3.35 9.57
CA PRO A 45 -5.76 -3.60 8.80
C PRO A 45 -6.08 -4.15 7.40
N PRO A 46 -5.67 -3.45 6.34
CA PRO A 46 -5.90 -3.90 4.97
C PRO A 46 -4.84 -4.92 4.53
N ASP A 47 -5.12 -5.57 3.41
CA ASP A 47 -4.12 -6.44 2.77
C ASP A 47 -3.13 -5.64 1.93
N LEU A 48 -3.54 -4.45 1.48
CA LEU A 48 -2.72 -3.57 0.67
C LEU A 48 -3.10 -2.12 0.91
N VAL A 49 -2.09 -1.25 1.06
CA VAL A 49 -2.28 0.21 1.06
C VAL A 49 -1.78 0.73 -0.28
N VAL A 50 -2.65 1.46 -1.00
CA VAL A 50 -2.27 2.19 -2.21
C VAL A 50 -2.14 3.66 -1.82
N LEU A 51 -0.95 4.22 -1.97
CA LEU A 51 -0.60 5.52 -1.40
C LEU A 51 -0.17 6.48 -2.50
N ASP A 52 -0.96 7.53 -2.71
CA ASP A 52 -0.65 8.57 -3.69
C ASP A 52 0.47 9.45 -3.15
N LEU A 53 1.55 9.62 -3.92
CA LEU A 53 2.67 10.48 -3.55
C LEU A 53 2.21 11.89 -3.21
N GLN A 54 1.21 12.40 -3.94
CA GLN A 54 0.74 13.78 -3.83
C GLN A 54 -0.36 13.99 -2.79
N ILE A 55 -0.68 12.97 -1.99
CA ILE A 55 -1.73 13.15 -0.99
C ILE A 55 -1.37 14.27 -0.01
N GLY A 56 -2.36 15.14 0.28
CA GLY A 56 -2.17 16.24 1.21
C GLY A 56 -2.18 15.81 2.68
N ASN A 57 -1.79 16.70 3.54
CA ASN A 57 -1.73 16.47 4.99
C ASN A 57 -0.94 15.21 5.34
N MET A 58 0.34 15.32 5.26
CA MET A 58 1.33 14.24 5.33
C MET A 58 1.42 13.50 3.99
N GLY A 59 2.36 13.90 3.16
CA GLY A 59 2.56 13.34 1.82
C GLY A 59 2.83 11.84 1.82
N GLY A 60 2.78 11.25 0.62
CA GLY A 60 2.89 9.79 0.47
C GLY A 60 4.18 9.20 1.02
N ILE A 61 5.32 9.85 0.79
CA ILE A 61 6.60 9.38 1.33
C ILE A 61 6.58 9.38 2.86
N ALA A 62 6.15 10.49 3.46
CA ALA A 62 6.09 10.60 4.92
C ALA A 62 5.10 9.58 5.51
N SER A 63 3.96 9.36 4.85
CA SER A 63 2.98 8.39 5.31
C SER A 63 3.52 6.97 5.25
N CYS A 64 4.27 6.63 4.20
CA CYS A 64 4.89 5.32 4.06
C CYS A 64 5.94 5.10 5.14
N LEU A 65 6.81 6.09 5.37
CA LEU A 65 7.80 6.02 6.45
C LEU A 65 7.14 5.86 7.81
N HIS A 66 6.04 6.59 8.04
CA HIS A 66 5.31 6.51 9.30
C HIS A 66 4.73 5.12 9.53
N LEU A 67 4.13 4.52 8.51
CA LEU A 67 3.61 3.15 8.61
C LEU A 67 4.72 2.16 8.97
N HIS A 68 5.87 2.26 8.31
CA HIS A 68 7.00 1.38 8.61
C HIS A 68 7.55 1.58 10.01
N HIS A 69 7.65 2.83 10.44
CA HIS A 69 8.14 3.16 11.78
C HIS A 69 7.20 2.58 12.84
N GLU A 70 5.90 2.77 12.68
CA GLU A 70 4.91 2.27 13.64
C GLU A 70 4.86 0.75 13.67
N ALA A 71 4.99 0.10 12.51
CA ALA A 71 5.05 -1.36 12.45
C ALA A 71 6.32 -1.89 13.14
N GLY A 72 7.46 -1.23 12.91
CA GLY A 72 8.71 -1.62 13.55
C GLY A 72 8.69 -1.47 15.06
N ALA A 73 7.92 -0.51 15.56
CA ALA A 73 7.76 -0.28 17.00
C ALA A 73 6.65 -1.16 17.62
N GLY A 74 5.98 -1.99 16.83
CA GLY A 74 4.92 -2.86 17.32
C GLY A 74 3.59 -2.15 17.57
N ARG A 75 3.42 -0.92 17.09
CA ARG A 75 2.18 -0.15 17.29
C ARG A 75 1.14 -0.34 16.21
N LEU A 76 1.56 -0.82 15.03
CA LEU A 76 0.68 -1.16 13.92
C LEU A 76 1.11 -2.50 13.32
N PRO A 77 0.19 -3.24 12.70
CA PRO A 77 0.61 -4.38 11.90
C PRO A 77 1.39 -3.90 10.68
N ALA A 78 2.31 -4.72 10.21
CA ALA A 78 3.01 -4.46 8.96
C ALA A 78 2.04 -4.71 7.80
N VAL A 79 1.89 -3.72 6.92
CA VAL A 79 1.04 -3.84 5.74
C VAL A 79 1.86 -3.46 4.50
N PRO A 80 1.65 -4.15 3.37
CA PRO A 80 2.37 -3.80 2.16
C PRO A 80 1.83 -2.51 1.55
N VAL A 81 2.70 -1.77 0.87
CA VAL A 81 2.38 -0.46 0.30
C VAL A 81 2.74 -0.45 -1.19
N MET A 82 1.77 -0.06 -2.03
CA MET A 82 1.99 0.29 -3.42
C MET A 82 1.89 1.80 -3.54
N MET A 83 2.94 2.44 -4.04
CA MET A 83 2.96 3.90 -4.17
C MET A 83 2.67 4.34 -5.59
N LEU A 84 1.88 5.41 -5.74
CA LEU A 84 1.59 6.02 -7.03
C LEU A 84 2.50 7.23 -7.17
N LEU A 85 3.39 7.21 -8.15
CA LEU A 85 4.41 8.23 -8.34
C LEU A 85 4.08 9.15 -9.51
N ASP A 86 4.58 10.38 -9.46
CA ASP A 86 4.38 11.34 -10.54
C ASP A 86 5.42 11.21 -11.64
N ARG A 87 6.65 10.82 -11.27
CA ARG A 87 7.77 10.78 -12.20
C ARG A 87 8.64 9.56 -11.91
N GLN A 88 9.35 9.11 -12.93
CA GLN A 88 10.32 8.03 -12.76
C GLN A 88 11.40 8.38 -11.72
N ALA A 89 11.77 9.65 -11.63
CA ALA A 89 12.74 10.12 -10.63
C ALA A 89 12.30 9.87 -9.19
N ASP A 90 11.00 9.71 -8.93
CA ASP A 90 10.47 9.47 -7.58
C ASP A 90 10.70 8.03 -7.10
N VAL A 91 11.10 7.12 -7.98
CA VAL A 91 11.32 5.70 -7.63
C VAL A 91 12.36 5.54 -6.52
N PHE A 92 13.40 6.36 -6.55
CA PHE A 92 14.42 6.30 -5.49
C PHE A 92 13.81 6.57 -4.11
N LEU A 93 12.97 7.60 -4.00
CA LEU A 93 12.32 7.94 -2.73
C LEU A 93 11.32 6.88 -2.31
N ALA A 94 10.56 6.35 -3.25
CA ALA A 94 9.59 5.27 -2.95
C ALA A 94 10.31 4.06 -2.38
N ARG A 95 11.40 3.65 -2.99
CA ARG A 95 12.20 2.53 -2.52
C ARG A 95 12.78 2.81 -1.14
N ARG A 96 13.32 4.00 -0.92
CA ARG A 96 13.89 4.40 0.36
C ARG A 96 12.84 4.48 1.48
N SER A 97 11.60 4.79 1.14
CA SER A 97 10.51 4.86 2.13
C SER A 97 9.99 3.48 2.54
N GLY A 98 10.42 2.43 1.86
CA GLY A 98 10.00 1.07 2.15
C GLY A 98 8.77 0.60 1.40
N ALA A 99 8.39 1.29 0.31
CA ALA A 99 7.28 0.84 -0.52
C ALA A 99 7.62 -0.52 -1.14
N ASP A 100 6.62 -1.39 -1.21
CA ASP A 100 6.78 -2.75 -1.74
C ASP A 100 6.67 -2.79 -3.25
N GLY A 101 6.09 -1.75 -3.83
CA GLY A 101 5.99 -1.58 -5.27
C GLY A 101 5.49 -0.19 -5.60
N TRP A 102 5.49 0.15 -6.88
CA TRP A 102 5.05 1.48 -7.33
C TRP A 102 4.60 1.43 -8.79
N VAL A 103 3.77 2.41 -9.14
CA VAL A 103 3.35 2.67 -10.52
C VAL A 103 3.55 4.15 -10.77
N VAL A 104 4.14 4.52 -11.90
CA VAL A 104 4.37 5.90 -12.27
C VAL A 104 3.20 6.39 -13.14
N LYS A 105 2.65 7.56 -12.80
CA LYS A 105 1.57 8.18 -13.58
C LYS A 105 2.07 8.54 -14.98
N PRO A 106 1.24 8.49 -16.01
CA PRO A 106 -0.21 8.25 -15.98
C PRO A 106 -0.55 6.80 -15.64
N LEU A 107 -1.60 6.61 -14.83
CA LEU A 107 -1.99 5.27 -14.38
C LEU A 107 -2.71 4.51 -15.48
N ASP A 108 -2.53 3.19 -15.51
CA ASP A 108 -3.29 2.29 -16.35
C ASP A 108 -3.69 1.05 -15.55
N ALA A 109 -4.82 0.46 -15.93
CA ALA A 109 -5.39 -0.66 -15.19
C ALA A 109 -4.48 -1.89 -15.18
N TYR A 110 -3.79 -2.13 -16.28
CA TYR A 110 -2.90 -3.31 -16.39
C TYR A 110 -1.74 -3.20 -15.40
N SER A 111 -1.03 -2.07 -15.39
CA SER A 111 0.09 -1.86 -14.49
C SER A 111 -0.33 -1.88 -13.03
N LEU A 112 -1.46 -1.25 -12.71
CA LEU A 112 -2.00 -1.24 -11.35
C LEU A 112 -2.29 -2.65 -10.86
N ARG A 113 -2.98 -3.46 -11.66
CA ARG A 113 -3.29 -4.84 -11.28
C ARG A 113 -2.05 -5.70 -11.19
N LYS A 114 -1.11 -5.53 -12.12
CA LYS A 114 0.13 -6.31 -12.15
C LYS A 114 0.96 -6.10 -10.88
N VAL A 115 1.17 -4.84 -10.51
CA VAL A 115 1.97 -4.51 -9.32
C VAL A 115 1.24 -4.92 -8.06
N ALA A 116 -0.06 -4.64 -7.95
CA ALA A 116 -0.85 -5.01 -6.78
C ALA A 116 -0.85 -6.53 -6.57
N THR A 117 -1.04 -7.30 -7.63
CA THR A 117 -1.04 -8.76 -7.57
C THR A 117 0.33 -9.28 -7.14
N ALA A 118 1.40 -8.73 -7.69
CA ALA A 118 2.75 -9.15 -7.31
C ALA A 118 3.03 -8.90 -5.83
N ILE A 119 2.61 -7.75 -5.31
CA ILE A 119 2.78 -7.42 -3.89
C ILE A 119 1.98 -8.39 -3.02
N LEU A 120 0.71 -8.61 -3.35
CA LEU A 120 -0.16 -9.51 -2.58
C LEU A 120 0.35 -10.95 -2.62
N ASP A 121 0.84 -11.41 -3.76
CA ASP A 121 1.40 -12.76 -3.88
C ASP A 121 2.69 -12.90 -3.08
N GLY A 122 3.55 -11.88 -3.08
CA GLY A 122 4.76 -11.85 -2.27
C GLY A 122 4.45 -11.96 -0.78
N GLU A 123 3.42 -11.26 -0.30
CA GLU A 123 2.99 -11.36 1.09
C GLU A 123 2.45 -12.76 1.41
N ARG A 124 1.68 -13.35 0.50
CA ARG A 124 1.15 -14.71 0.68
C ARG A 124 2.28 -15.73 0.72
N GLU A 125 3.27 -15.60 -0.15
CA GLU A 125 4.44 -16.49 -0.17
C GLU A 125 5.24 -16.37 1.13
N ALA A 126 5.48 -15.16 1.60
CA ALA A 126 6.19 -14.92 2.85
C ALA A 126 5.45 -15.52 4.05
N ALA A 127 4.12 -15.39 4.07
CA ALA A 127 3.29 -15.96 5.13
C ALA A 127 3.32 -17.49 5.08
N ALA A 128 3.24 -18.08 3.89
CA ALA A 128 3.30 -19.53 3.71
C ALA A 128 4.67 -20.08 4.13
N GLU A 129 5.74 -19.37 3.79
CA GLU A 129 7.09 -19.77 4.19
C GLU A 129 7.25 -19.76 5.70
N ARG A 130 6.76 -18.73 6.37
CA ARG A 130 6.80 -18.64 7.84
C ARG A 130 6.02 -19.79 8.48
N ALA A 131 4.86 -20.14 7.93
CA ALA A 131 4.06 -21.25 8.43
C ALA A 131 4.77 -22.59 8.29
N LEU A 132 5.49 -22.79 7.18
CA LEU A 132 6.24 -24.02 6.93
C LEU A 132 7.38 -24.21 7.89
N VAL A 133 8.06 -23.15 8.29
CA VAL A 133 9.19 -23.26 9.24
C VAL A 133 8.76 -23.21 10.70
N GLY A 134 7.46 -23.29 10.97
CA GLY A 134 6.92 -23.40 12.32
C GLY A 134 7.21 -22.22 13.20
N ASP A 135 7.09 -21.02 12.65
CA ASP A 135 7.34 -19.75 13.34
C ASP A 135 8.72 -19.63 13.93
N VAL A 136 9.67 -20.34 13.39
CA VAL A 136 11.05 -20.05 13.77
C VAL A 136 11.33 -18.64 13.29
N ASN A 137 11.19 -17.73 14.22
CA ASN A 137 11.41 -16.34 13.90
C ASN A 137 12.91 -16.08 13.84
N PRO A 138 13.43 -15.76 12.69
CA PRO A 138 14.85 -15.46 12.57
C PRO A 138 15.21 -14.12 13.20
N ALA A 139 14.24 -13.47 13.77
CA ALA A 139 14.31 -12.15 14.37
C ALA A 139 14.58 -11.06 13.39
#